data_794d4cef1714cbf09dc186f7914556af
#
_entry.id   794d4cef1714cbf09dc186f7914556af
#
_cell.length_a   1.000
_cell.length_b   1.000
_cell.length_c   1.000
_cell.angle_alpha   90.00
_cell.angle_beta   90.00
_cell.angle_gamma   90.00
#
_symmetry.space_group_name_H-M   'P 1'
#
loop_
_entity.id
_entity.type
_entity.pdbx_description
1 polymer ?
#
loop_
_entity_poly.entity_id
_entity_poly.type
_entity_poly.pdbx_seq_one_letter_code
_entity_poly.pdbx_strand_id
1 'polypeptide(L)'
;LGAFTEEFTMTSFELTDVYMLFDDDISDLYDEMKAEIEDGGQPKQRTKAKIIGMIQKNHEDIGHVIYGKVYLGQKEIDQSTGNTKIVAQVNGEVWNLMDRRPKLVSSVSPAVFAGLGSTLDVARTNALKQSSENSSKTIINILSN
;
A
#
# COMPACT_ATOMS: atom_id res chain seq x y z
N LEU A 1 -7.28 0.19 4.44
CA LEU A 1 -7.70 0.57 3.09
C LEU A 1 -8.69 1.74 3.10
N GLY A 2 -9.67 1.74 4.02
CA GLY A 2 -10.69 2.79 4.09
C GLY A 2 -10.13 4.21 4.25
N ALA A 3 -9.23 4.42 5.21
CA ALA A 3 -8.61 5.74 5.43
C ALA A 3 -7.78 6.20 4.22
N PHE A 4 -7.11 5.28 3.54
CA PHE A 4 -6.37 5.57 2.32
C PHE A 4 -7.33 6.03 1.20
N THR A 5 -8.43 5.32 1.01
CA THR A 5 -9.44 5.65 0.01
C THR A 5 -10.11 7.00 0.30
N GLU A 6 -10.40 7.30 1.57
CA GLU A 6 -10.97 8.59 1.98
C GLU A 6 -10.12 9.79 1.56
N GLU A 7 -8.81 9.72 1.74
CA GLU A 7 -7.90 10.78 1.32
C GLU A 7 -7.95 11.00 -0.20
N PHE A 8 -8.07 9.93 -0.98
CA PHE A 8 -8.17 10.02 -2.44
C PHE A 8 -9.50 10.59 -2.91
N THR A 9 -10.61 10.38 -2.20
CA THR A 9 -11.91 10.95 -2.61
C THR A 9 -11.93 12.48 -2.58
N MET A 10 -11.02 13.10 -1.86
CA MET A 10 -10.88 14.55 -1.77
C MET A 10 -10.00 15.15 -2.87
N THR A 11 -9.51 14.33 -3.79
CA THR A 11 -8.62 14.74 -4.87
C THR A 11 -9.32 14.62 -6.23
N SER A 12 -8.64 15.07 -7.28
CA SER A 12 -9.07 14.86 -8.67
C SER A 12 -8.69 13.48 -9.22
N PHE A 13 -8.02 12.65 -8.42
CA PHE A 13 -7.63 11.31 -8.83
C PHE A 13 -8.75 10.31 -8.53
N GLU A 14 -9.00 9.44 -9.50
CA GLU A 14 -9.93 8.33 -9.35
C GLU A 14 -9.15 7.08 -8.95
N LEU A 15 -9.53 6.46 -7.83
CA LEU A 15 -8.88 5.26 -7.31
C LEU A 15 -9.72 4.03 -7.65
N THR A 16 -9.10 3.10 -8.36
CA THR A 16 -9.72 1.81 -8.70
C THR A 16 -9.05 0.70 -7.91
N ASP A 17 -9.86 -0.14 -7.25
CA ASP A 17 -9.34 -1.31 -6.57
C ASP A 17 -8.76 -2.31 -7.59
N VAL A 18 -7.60 -2.84 -7.30
CA VAL A 18 -6.89 -3.78 -8.17
C VAL A 18 -7.73 -5.03 -8.48
N TYR A 19 -8.57 -5.47 -7.54
CA TYR A 19 -9.44 -6.63 -7.75
C TYR A 19 -10.43 -6.44 -8.91
N MET A 20 -10.79 -5.20 -9.23
CA MET A 20 -11.66 -4.88 -10.36
C MET A 20 -10.94 -5.00 -11.72
N LEU A 21 -9.61 -5.07 -11.69
CA LEU A 21 -8.77 -5.14 -12.87
C LEU A 21 -8.33 -6.57 -13.20
N PHE A 22 -8.67 -7.54 -12.35
CA PHE A 22 -8.17 -8.90 -12.52
C PHE A 22 -8.95 -9.66 -13.60
N ASP A 23 -8.24 -10.00 -14.65
CA ASP A 23 -8.56 -11.14 -15.50
C ASP A 23 -7.86 -12.39 -14.93
N ASP A 24 -8.03 -13.54 -15.58
CA ASP A 24 -7.48 -14.80 -15.10
C ASP A 24 -5.95 -14.77 -14.98
N ASP A 25 -5.27 -14.12 -15.94
CA ASP A 25 -3.80 -14.06 -15.97
C ASP A 25 -3.25 -13.20 -14.82
N ILE A 26 -3.89 -12.07 -14.55
CA ILE A 26 -3.48 -11.19 -13.43
C ILE A 26 -3.79 -11.85 -12.10
N SER A 27 -4.91 -12.55 -11.97
CA SER A 27 -5.28 -13.29 -10.77
C SER A 27 -4.24 -14.33 -10.39
N ASP A 28 -3.76 -15.11 -11.37
CA ASP A 28 -2.75 -16.13 -11.14
C ASP A 28 -1.43 -15.51 -10.64
N LEU A 29 -1.00 -14.42 -11.24
CA LEU A 29 0.20 -13.71 -10.81
C LEU A 29 0.04 -13.08 -9.42
N TYR A 30 -1.14 -12.60 -9.10
CA TYR A 30 -1.43 -12.05 -7.78
C TYR A 30 -1.38 -13.12 -6.69
N ASP A 31 -1.90 -14.32 -6.98
CA ASP A 31 -1.81 -15.46 -6.07
C ASP A 31 -0.36 -15.90 -5.86
N GLU A 32 0.45 -15.90 -6.92
CA GLU A 32 1.89 -16.16 -6.84
C GLU A 32 2.59 -15.12 -5.96
N MET A 33 2.26 -13.85 -6.14
CA MET A 33 2.81 -12.77 -5.32
C MET A 33 2.45 -12.91 -3.84
N LYS A 34 1.21 -13.27 -3.53
CA LYS A 34 0.79 -13.55 -2.15
C LYS A 34 1.60 -14.67 -1.52
N ALA A 35 1.79 -15.77 -2.25
CA ALA A 35 2.58 -16.90 -1.78
C ALA A 35 4.04 -16.49 -1.50
N GLU A 36 4.62 -15.68 -2.36
CA GLU A 36 5.97 -15.15 -2.16
C GLU A 36 6.07 -14.28 -0.89
N ILE A 37 5.05 -13.45 -0.63
CA ILE A 37 4.98 -12.61 0.57
C ILE A 37 4.86 -13.47 1.84
N GLU A 38 4.03 -14.50 1.81
CA GLU A 38 3.87 -15.43 2.93
C GLU A 38 5.17 -16.21 3.23
N ASP A 39 5.91 -16.60 2.19
CA ASP A 39 7.15 -17.37 2.33
C ASP A 39 8.33 -16.50 2.79
N GLY A 40 8.55 -15.35 2.16
CA GLY A 40 9.72 -14.51 2.40
C GLY A 40 9.45 -13.08 2.86
N GLY A 41 8.19 -12.70 3.03
CA GLY A 41 7.80 -11.34 3.45
C GLY A 41 7.87 -10.27 2.37
N GLN A 42 8.40 -10.59 1.19
CA GLN A 42 8.52 -9.67 0.05
C GLN A 42 8.14 -10.36 -1.24
N PRO A 43 7.43 -9.67 -2.16
CA PRO A 43 7.21 -10.21 -3.49
C PRO A 43 8.50 -10.13 -4.31
N LYS A 44 8.70 -11.10 -5.19
CA LYS A 44 9.81 -11.04 -6.15
C LYS A 44 9.60 -9.89 -7.12
N GLN A 45 10.66 -9.18 -7.47
CA GLN A 45 10.58 -8.07 -8.44
C GLN A 45 10.02 -8.52 -9.79
N ARG A 46 10.38 -9.72 -10.22
CA ARG A 46 9.88 -10.33 -11.47
C ARG A 46 8.36 -10.48 -11.45
N THR A 47 7.78 -11.00 -10.38
CA THR A 47 6.32 -11.20 -10.25
C THR A 47 5.59 -9.87 -10.24
N LYS A 48 6.07 -8.92 -9.47
CA LYS A 48 5.52 -7.57 -9.39
C LYS A 48 5.58 -6.87 -10.76
N ALA A 49 6.70 -6.93 -11.44
CA ALA A 49 6.85 -6.33 -12.76
C ALA A 49 5.91 -6.94 -13.80
N LYS A 50 5.67 -8.25 -13.74
CA LYS A 50 4.71 -8.92 -14.62
C LYS A 50 3.28 -8.44 -14.39
N ILE A 51 2.85 -8.33 -13.13
CA ILE A 51 1.51 -7.82 -12.79
C ILE A 51 1.33 -6.40 -13.33
N ILE A 52 2.28 -5.52 -13.06
CA ILE A 52 2.25 -4.12 -13.51
C ILE A 52 2.22 -4.03 -15.03
N GLY A 53 3.03 -4.84 -15.72
CA GLY A 53 3.06 -4.90 -17.18
C GLY A 53 1.74 -5.38 -17.78
N MET A 54 1.08 -6.34 -17.16
CA MET A 54 -0.23 -6.84 -17.60
C MET A 54 -1.34 -5.81 -17.38
N ILE A 55 -1.31 -5.09 -16.28
CA ILE A 55 -2.24 -3.98 -16.04
C ILE A 55 -2.07 -2.92 -17.13
N GLN A 56 -0.85 -2.54 -17.46
CA GLN A 56 -0.59 -1.58 -18.54
C GLN A 56 -1.13 -2.06 -19.87
N LYS A 57 -0.92 -3.34 -20.21
CA LYS A 57 -1.34 -3.93 -21.47
C LYS A 57 -2.85 -4.05 -21.59
N ASN A 58 -3.52 -4.46 -20.51
CA ASN A 58 -4.94 -4.83 -20.55
C ASN A 58 -5.87 -3.69 -20.14
N HIS A 59 -5.35 -2.65 -19.51
CA HIS A 59 -6.14 -1.53 -18.96
C HIS A 59 -5.50 -0.19 -19.34
N GLU A 60 -5.78 0.28 -20.54
CA GLU A 60 -5.20 1.53 -21.07
C GLU A 60 -5.65 2.80 -20.32
N ASP A 61 -6.77 2.72 -19.63
CA ASP A 61 -7.32 3.81 -18.82
C ASP A 61 -6.62 4.01 -17.47
N ILE A 62 -5.76 3.08 -17.08
CA ILE A 62 -5.00 3.14 -15.82
C ILE A 62 -3.67 3.86 -16.06
N GLY A 63 -3.49 5.02 -15.42
CA GLY A 63 -2.27 5.83 -15.58
C GLY A 63 -1.17 5.49 -14.58
N HIS A 64 -1.53 5.00 -13.41
CA HIS A 64 -0.58 4.69 -12.33
C HIS A 64 -0.99 3.44 -11.57
N VAL A 65 0.00 2.72 -11.04
CA VAL A 65 -0.21 1.64 -10.08
C VAL A 65 0.46 2.03 -8.77
N ILE A 66 -0.28 1.88 -7.68
CA ILE A 66 0.22 2.09 -6.33
C ILE A 66 0.31 0.72 -5.66
N TYR A 67 1.50 0.38 -5.20
CA TYR A 67 1.75 -0.81 -4.39
C TYR A 67 2.16 -0.37 -3.00
N GLY A 68 1.54 -0.95 -1.99
CA GLY A 68 1.89 -0.65 -0.61
C GLY A 68 1.79 -1.88 0.27
N LYS A 69 2.61 -1.91 1.30
CA LYS A 69 2.61 -2.96 2.30
C LYS A 69 2.75 -2.37 3.70
N VAL A 70 1.95 -2.87 4.61
CA VAL A 70 1.96 -2.47 6.02
C VAL A 70 2.38 -3.66 6.86
N TYR A 71 3.34 -3.44 7.74
CA TYR A 71 3.77 -4.40 8.76
C TYR A 71 3.34 -3.89 10.13
N LEU A 72 2.74 -4.73 10.92
CA LEU A 72 2.44 -4.43 12.32
C LEU A 72 3.50 -5.07 13.21
N GLY A 73 4.09 -4.24 14.08
CA GLY A 73 5.04 -4.69 15.09
C GLY A 73 4.36 -5.36 16.27
N GLN A 74 5.18 -5.78 17.23
CA GLN A 74 4.70 -6.42 18.44
C GLN A 74 4.04 -5.40 19.39
N LYS A 75 3.13 -5.92 20.20
CA LYS A 75 2.50 -5.16 21.28
C LYS A 75 3.52 -4.71 22.32
N GLU A 76 3.46 -3.44 22.68
CA GLU A 76 4.23 -2.85 23.76
C GLU A 76 3.27 -2.09 24.71
N ILE A 77 3.73 -1.85 25.93
CA ILE A 77 3.01 -1.01 26.90
C ILE A 77 3.73 0.32 27.00
N ASP A 78 3.00 1.40 26.76
CA ASP A 78 3.53 2.75 26.95
C ASP A 78 3.69 3.05 28.44
N GLN A 79 4.92 3.25 28.86
CA GLN A 79 5.27 3.44 30.27
C GLN A 79 4.67 4.72 30.88
N SER A 80 4.43 5.74 30.05
CA SER A 80 3.91 7.01 30.54
C SER A 80 2.39 7.01 30.76
N THR A 81 1.65 6.25 29.96
CA THR A 81 0.17 6.23 29.97
C THR A 81 -0.42 4.90 30.41
N GLY A 82 0.36 3.82 30.38
CA GLY A 82 -0.13 2.46 30.60
C GLY A 82 -0.93 1.90 29.42
N ASN A 83 -1.07 2.64 28.33
CA ASN A 83 -1.79 2.21 27.14
C ASN A 83 -1.00 1.18 26.33
N THR A 84 -1.72 0.38 25.55
CA THR A 84 -1.10 -0.50 24.56
C THR A 84 -0.60 0.33 23.39
N LYS A 85 0.62 0.00 22.92
CA LYS A 85 1.26 0.62 21.76
C LYS A 85 1.53 -0.42 20.70
N ILE A 86 1.18 -0.11 19.46
CA ILE A 86 1.53 -0.87 18.26
C ILE A 86 2.23 0.05 17.28
N VAL A 87 3.31 -0.42 16.68
CA VAL A 87 4.04 0.30 15.64
C VAL A 87 3.69 -0.31 14.29
N ALA A 88 3.27 0.52 13.34
CA ALA A 88 3.07 0.15 11.95
C ALA A 88 4.22 0.68 11.10
N GLN A 89 4.75 -0.17 10.22
CA GLN A 89 5.75 0.23 9.22
C GLN A 89 5.13 0.10 7.84
N VAL A 90 5.26 1.15 7.01
CA VAL A 90 4.70 1.20 5.67
C VAL A 90 5.80 1.35 4.63
N ASN A 91 5.75 0.51 3.62
CA ASN A 91 6.57 0.61 2.41
C ASN A 91 5.62 0.79 1.23
N GLY A 92 6.04 1.53 0.21
CA GLY A 92 5.21 1.72 -0.97
C GLY A 92 6.01 2.10 -2.21
N GLU A 93 5.35 1.94 -3.35
CA GLU A 93 5.87 2.29 -4.66
C GLU A 93 4.77 2.91 -5.51
N VAL A 94 5.13 3.87 -6.35
CA VAL A 94 4.23 4.44 -7.36
C VAL A 94 4.85 4.21 -8.74
N TRP A 95 4.08 3.60 -9.63
CA TRP A 95 4.49 3.29 -10.99
C TRP A 95 3.66 4.08 -11.99
N ASN A 96 4.33 4.66 -12.97
CA ASN A 96 3.69 5.36 -14.10
C ASN A 96 3.52 4.38 -15.26
N LEU A 97 2.29 4.26 -15.76
CA LEU A 97 1.93 3.41 -16.89
C LEU A 97 1.65 4.20 -18.18
N MET A 98 1.81 5.52 -18.16
CA MET A 98 1.50 6.37 -19.31
C MET A 98 2.61 6.37 -20.37
N ASP A 99 3.82 5.95 -20.00
CA ASP A 99 4.93 5.78 -20.91
C ASP A 99 4.88 4.41 -21.60
N ARG A 100 5.76 4.19 -22.56
CA ARG A 100 5.83 2.96 -23.35
C ARG A 100 5.99 1.70 -22.49
N ARG A 101 6.71 1.82 -21.35
CA ARG A 101 6.91 0.75 -20.37
C ARG A 101 6.57 1.27 -18.98
N PRO A 102 6.12 0.40 -18.07
CA PRO A 102 5.94 0.79 -16.68
C PRO A 102 7.24 1.35 -16.09
N LYS A 103 7.14 2.48 -15.41
CA LYS A 103 8.29 3.16 -14.83
C LYS A 103 8.05 3.46 -13.35
N LEU A 104 8.98 3.08 -12.50
CA LEU A 104 8.94 3.44 -11.09
C LEU A 104 9.14 4.95 -10.95
N VAL A 105 8.13 5.64 -10.45
CA VAL A 105 8.17 7.10 -10.23
C VAL A 105 8.83 7.42 -8.91
N SER A 106 8.43 6.69 -7.85
CA SER A 106 8.94 6.91 -6.52
C SER A 106 8.75 5.68 -5.66
N SER A 107 9.69 5.47 -4.76
CA SER A 107 9.55 4.53 -3.64
C SER A 107 9.27 5.34 -2.39
N VAL A 108 8.17 5.04 -1.71
CA VAL A 108 7.92 5.62 -0.39
C VAL A 108 8.85 4.92 0.58
N SER A 109 9.78 5.67 1.16
CA SER A 109 10.71 5.14 2.16
C SER A 109 9.95 4.53 3.32
N PRO A 110 10.49 3.48 3.97
CA PRO A 110 9.84 2.91 5.14
C PRO A 110 9.52 4.00 6.17
N ALA A 111 8.24 4.17 6.46
CA ALA A 111 7.76 5.12 7.45
C ALA A 111 7.16 4.35 8.63
N VAL A 112 7.41 4.83 9.83
CA VAL A 112 6.99 4.17 11.07
C VAL A 112 5.98 5.06 11.78
N PHE A 113 4.83 4.47 12.14
CA PHE A 113 3.74 5.16 12.83
C PHE A 113 3.35 4.36 14.06
N ALA A 114 3.16 5.05 15.19
CA ALA A 114 2.74 4.43 16.43
C ALA A 114 1.24 4.68 16.67
N GLY A 115 0.52 3.64 17.05
CA GLY A 115 -0.85 3.73 17.52
C GLY A 115 -0.94 3.38 18.99
N LEU A 116 -1.64 4.21 19.75
CA LEU A 116 -1.91 4.00 21.17
C LEU A 116 -3.39 3.72 21.38
N GLY A 117 -3.72 2.87 22.34
CA GLY A 117 -5.10 2.59 22.70
C GLY A 117 -5.20 1.85 24.03
N SER A 118 -6.39 1.85 24.60
CA SER A 118 -6.66 1.15 25.85
C SER A 118 -6.62 -0.38 25.67
N THR A 119 -6.81 -0.86 24.46
CA THR A 119 -6.75 -2.27 24.08
C THR A 119 -5.84 -2.46 22.88
N LEU A 120 -5.45 -3.72 22.61
CA LEU A 120 -4.67 -4.09 21.44
C LEU A 120 -5.40 -3.72 20.13
N ASP A 121 -6.70 -3.98 20.05
CA ASP A 121 -7.49 -3.68 18.85
C ASP A 121 -7.56 -2.19 18.55
N VAL A 122 -7.75 -1.36 19.57
CA VAL A 122 -7.74 0.11 19.43
C VAL A 122 -6.36 0.61 18.99
N ALA A 123 -5.29 0.08 19.58
CA ALA A 123 -3.92 0.46 19.21
C ALA A 123 -3.61 0.09 17.75
N ARG A 124 -4.01 -1.09 17.29
CA ARG A 124 -3.86 -1.52 15.90
C ARG A 124 -4.63 -0.62 14.94
N THR A 125 -5.89 -0.34 15.26
CA THR A 125 -6.72 0.53 14.44
C THR A 125 -6.11 1.91 14.29
N ASN A 126 -5.61 2.49 15.38
CA ASN A 126 -4.97 3.80 15.36
C ASN A 126 -3.66 3.80 14.58
N ALA A 127 -2.84 2.76 14.71
CA ALA A 127 -1.61 2.62 13.93
C ALA A 127 -1.89 2.52 12.43
N LEU A 128 -2.86 1.70 12.04
CA LEU A 128 -3.26 1.53 10.63
C LEU A 128 -3.87 2.81 10.08
N LYS A 129 -4.69 3.51 10.84
CA LYS A 129 -5.30 4.77 10.44
C LYS A 129 -4.24 5.84 10.17
N GLN A 130 -3.31 6.04 11.10
CA GLN A 130 -2.23 7.02 10.93
C GLN A 130 -1.33 6.68 9.76
N SER A 131 -0.93 5.43 9.60
CA SER A 131 -0.10 5.00 8.49
C SER A 131 -0.80 5.19 7.14
N SER A 132 -2.08 4.88 7.05
CA SER A 132 -2.87 5.03 5.83
C SER A 132 -3.07 6.49 5.44
N GLU A 133 -3.42 7.35 6.40
CA GLU A 133 -3.60 8.78 6.16
C GLU A 133 -2.30 9.45 5.70
N ASN A 134 -1.19 9.17 6.34
CA ASN A 134 0.10 9.77 5.98
C ASN A 134 0.64 9.22 4.66
N SER A 135 0.50 7.93 4.41
CA SER A 135 0.93 7.31 3.15
C SER A 135 0.13 7.83 1.96
N SER A 136 -1.19 7.96 2.10
CA SER A 136 -2.03 8.50 1.03
C SER A 136 -1.68 9.94 0.70
N LYS A 137 -1.43 10.79 1.68
CA LYS A 137 -0.97 12.18 1.46
C LYS A 137 0.36 12.23 0.72
N THR A 138 1.31 11.38 1.09
CA THR A 138 2.61 11.29 0.42
C THR A 138 2.44 10.88 -1.05
N ILE A 139 1.60 9.89 -1.32
CA ILE A 139 1.35 9.41 -2.69
C ILE A 139 0.61 10.45 -3.51
N ILE A 140 -0.39 11.13 -2.94
CA ILE A 140 -1.10 12.22 -3.61
C ILE A 140 -0.13 13.33 -4.01
N ASN A 141 0.81 13.70 -3.14
CA ASN A 141 1.84 14.68 -3.47
C ASN A 141 2.71 14.23 -4.63
N ILE A 142 3.12 12.97 -4.66
CA ILE A 142 3.91 12.40 -5.76
C ILE A 142 3.13 12.48 -7.08
N LEU A 143 1.85 12.12 -7.07
CA LEU A 143 0.99 12.13 -8.26
C LEU A 143 0.69 13.55 -8.74
N SER A 144 0.69 14.54 -7.84
CA SER A 144 0.39 15.93 -8.15
C SER A 144 1.58 16.70 -8.75
N ASN A 145 2.76 16.15 -8.63
CA ASN A 145 3.99 16.70 -9.20
C ASN A 145 4.28 15.98 -10.53
#